data_02dc6fdc6bbefe9bba1252f69f3d0fde
#
_entry.id   02dc6fdc6bbefe9bba1252f69f3d0fde
#
_cell.length_a   1.000
_cell.length_b   1.000
_cell.length_c   1.000
_cell.angle_alpha   90.00
_cell.angle_beta   90.00
_cell.angle_gamma   90.00
#
_symmetry.space_group_name_H-M   'P 1'
#
loop_
_entity.id
_entity.type
_entity.pdbx_description
1 polymer ?
#
loop_
_entity_poly.entity_id
_entity_poly.type
_entity_poly.pdbx_seq_one_letter_code
_entity_poly.pdbx_strand_id
1 'polypeptide(L)'
;MKLLLTVHQFYPDSTGGTETLTLDTAKELRRQGHEVTIFAGFHTKRPLRDEERFDSYEYCGFRVERFYHHRVPMGQQENIAEAEHNNTFFGEYFTGYLKRVRPDVVHFFHMLRMSASMVDACYRLGVPTVMTPTDFWLVCPTIQLLLPNNSLCTGPDVNSVNCLRHIVSLSQPRSIDSVFSIAPDWLVAGAVQAVRRMPRVSKGPISHIQALVHRSEFLRNCFRKIDRVLVPSRILERTLKQNGYVSDNMVVSPYGIDLSHSYTERVFRGNERCLRLGFIGTLYKHKGAHVLIEAIRSLPQSEAIELKVYGDAGQFPTYVRELKQVAEGDSRIEFCGTFPNSQIGAILASLDVLVVPSIWYENTPLVIYSAQAAGCPVIASNLGGMSEVVRHNDNGLLFSPGAVSELASIIAQLARNRERVWQLSRANKPKSISDYAKELTQVYADIVRQKREVRCAV
;
A
#
# COMPACT_ATOMS: atom_id res chain seq x y z
N MET A 1 3.81 9.26 -25.64
CA MET A 1 3.11 10.22 -24.77
C MET A 1 4.05 10.68 -23.68
N LYS A 2 3.82 11.88 -23.13
CA LYS A 2 4.46 12.38 -21.92
C LYS A 2 3.61 11.98 -20.71
N LEU A 3 4.15 11.15 -19.84
CA LEU A 3 3.47 10.60 -18.69
C LEU A 3 4.07 11.13 -17.39
N LEU A 4 3.22 11.57 -16.46
CA LEU A 4 3.61 11.95 -15.12
C LEU A 4 3.05 10.93 -14.13
N LEU A 5 3.91 10.15 -13.48
CA LEU A 5 3.52 9.19 -12.45
C LEU A 5 3.71 9.80 -11.07
N THR A 6 2.76 9.66 -10.16
CA THR A 6 2.88 10.20 -8.80
C THR A 6 2.91 9.10 -7.75
N VAL A 7 3.77 9.25 -6.74
CA VAL A 7 3.96 8.27 -5.67
C VAL A 7 4.29 8.99 -4.35
N HIS A 8 3.86 8.45 -3.22
CA HIS A 8 3.97 9.10 -1.91
C HIS A 8 5.40 9.12 -1.32
N GLN A 9 6.30 8.34 -1.88
CA GLN A 9 7.75 8.25 -1.60
C GLN A 9 8.40 7.47 -2.73
N PHE A 10 9.73 7.57 -2.89
CA PHE A 10 10.40 6.91 -4.01
C PHE A 10 11.86 6.56 -3.67
N TYR A 11 12.48 5.80 -4.56
CA TYR A 11 13.89 5.44 -4.52
C TYR A 11 14.80 6.68 -4.54
N PRO A 12 16.03 6.61 -3.98
CA PRO A 12 16.60 5.48 -3.25
C PRO A 12 16.13 5.39 -1.79
N ASP A 13 15.46 6.43 -1.28
CA ASP A 13 15.14 6.58 0.15
C ASP A 13 14.04 5.63 0.63
N SER A 14 13.24 5.08 -0.28
CA SER A 14 12.15 4.15 0.06
C SER A 14 11.99 3.07 -1.02
N THR A 15 11.80 1.82 -0.58
CA THR A 15 11.81 0.61 -1.41
C THR A 15 10.59 -0.28 -1.16
N GLY A 16 9.43 0.30 -0.88
CA GLY A 16 8.18 -0.42 -0.63
C GLY A 16 7.52 -0.96 -1.91
N GLY A 17 6.37 -1.62 -1.75
CA GLY A 17 5.65 -2.22 -2.87
C GLY A 17 5.14 -1.21 -3.89
N THR A 18 4.62 -0.06 -3.44
CA THR A 18 4.12 1.00 -4.34
C THR A 18 5.25 1.63 -5.14
N GLU A 19 6.42 1.86 -4.52
CA GLU A 19 7.62 2.39 -5.18
C GLU A 19 8.13 1.44 -6.24
N THR A 20 8.21 0.14 -5.91
CA THR A 20 8.62 -0.92 -6.83
C THR A 20 7.66 -1.00 -8.02
N LEU A 21 6.35 -1.04 -7.77
CA LEU A 21 5.33 -1.03 -8.82
C LEU A 21 5.46 0.20 -9.74
N THR A 22 5.65 1.37 -9.15
CA THR A 22 5.80 2.63 -9.90
C THR A 22 7.06 2.62 -10.77
N LEU A 23 8.19 2.17 -10.21
CA LEU A 23 9.47 2.10 -10.93
C LEU A 23 9.41 1.09 -12.09
N ASP A 24 8.89 -0.12 -11.85
CA ASP A 24 8.82 -1.15 -12.87
C ASP A 24 7.82 -0.77 -13.97
N THR A 25 6.70 -0.14 -13.60
CA THR A 25 5.75 0.45 -14.57
C THR A 25 6.43 1.55 -15.40
N ALA A 26 7.18 2.45 -14.77
CA ALA A 26 7.90 3.54 -15.46
C ALA A 26 8.91 2.99 -16.46
N LYS A 27 9.70 1.98 -16.07
CA LYS A 27 10.68 1.32 -16.94
C LYS A 27 10.01 0.71 -18.17
N GLU A 28 8.91 0.01 -17.97
CA GLU A 28 8.21 -0.67 -19.05
C GLU A 28 7.50 0.32 -19.99
N LEU A 29 6.85 1.37 -19.46
CA LEU A 29 6.28 2.45 -20.26
C LEU A 29 7.35 3.17 -21.11
N ARG A 30 8.53 3.41 -20.54
CA ARG A 30 9.67 3.97 -21.29
C ARG A 30 10.14 3.02 -22.41
N ARG A 31 10.20 1.71 -22.13
CA ARG A 31 10.52 0.68 -23.13
C ARG A 31 9.50 0.66 -24.27
N GLN A 32 8.23 1.02 -24.00
CA GLN A 32 7.17 1.18 -25.00
C GLN A 32 7.21 2.54 -25.72
N GLY A 33 8.23 3.36 -25.49
CA GLY A 33 8.45 4.63 -26.19
C GLY A 33 7.73 5.84 -25.57
N HIS A 34 7.31 5.76 -24.31
CA HIS A 34 6.76 6.92 -23.60
C HIS A 34 7.88 7.72 -22.89
N GLU A 35 7.71 9.04 -22.82
CA GLU A 35 8.49 9.93 -21.96
C GLU A 35 7.86 9.90 -20.56
N VAL A 36 8.60 9.45 -19.56
CA VAL A 36 8.08 9.26 -18.19
C VAL A 36 8.84 10.12 -17.20
N THR A 37 8.11 10.92 -16.43
CA THR A 37 8.60 11.67 -15.27
C THR A 37 7.88 11.20 -14.03
N ILE A 38 8.56 11.20 -12.87
CA ILE A 38 8.00 10.78 -11.59
C ILE A 38 7.90 12.00 -10.68
N PHE A 39 6.77 12.14 -9.98
CA PHE A 39 6.60 13.12 -8.92
C PHE A 39 6.40 12.40 -7.58
N ALA A 40 7.29 12.61 -6.62
CA ALA A 40 7.29 11.88 -5.35
C ALA A 40 7.06 12.81 -4.16
N GLY A 41 6.23 12.39 -3.20
CA GLY A 41 6.18 12.98 -1.87
C GLY A 41 7.35 12.44 -1.03
N PHE A 42 7.81 13.23 -0.08
CA PHE A 42 8.85 12.82 0.85
C PHE A 42 8.56 13.37 2.25
N HIS A 43 8.75 12.54 3.28
CA HIS A 43 8.59 13.02 4.65
C HIS A 43 9.93 13.49 5.20
N THR A 44 10.00 14.76 5.64
CA THR A 44 11.19 15.28 6.34
C THR A 44 10.94 15.39 7.83
N LYS A 45 11.97 15.16 8.63
CA LYS A 45 11.93 15.33 10.10
C LYS A 45 12.24 16.75 10.54
N ARG A 46 12.83 17.57 9.68
CA ARG A 46 13.14 18.97 9.96
C ARG A 46 12.12 19.89 9.31
N PRO A 47 11.71 20.99 9.94
CA PRO A 47 10.96 22.04 9.28
C PRO A 47 11.79 22.63 8.14
N LEU A 48 11.14 22.87 7.01
CA LEU A 48 11.72 23.51 5.83
C LEU A 48 10.96 24.80 5.54
N ARG A 49 11.64 25.79 5.01
CA ARG A 49 11.00 26.96 4.40
C ARG A 49 10.30 26.53 3.11
N ASP A 50 9.31 27.26 2.66
CA ASP A 50 8.50 26.88 1.51
C ASP A 50 9.33 26.74 0.22
N GLU A 51 10.38 27.55 0.04
CA GLU A 51 11.31 27.49 -1.10
C GLU A 51 12.17 26.21 -1.11
N GLU A 52 12.40 25.61 0.06
CA GLU A 52 13.23 24.40 0.24
C GLU A 52 12.44 23.09 0.07
N ARG A 53 11.10 23.19 -0.18
CA ARG A 53 10.23 22.00 -0.21
C ARG A 53 10.24 21.25 -1.51
N PHE A 54 10.87 21.79 -2.53
CA PHE A 54 10.90 21.17 -3.85
C PHE A 54 12.32 21.05 -4.36
N ASP A 55 12.66 19.86 -4.81
CA ASP A 55 13.89 19.61 -5.56
C ASP A 55 13.66 18.55 -6.64
N SER A 56 14.70 18.24 -7.40
CA SER A 56 14.67 17.16 -8.38
C SER A 56 15.98 16.40 -8.38
N TYR A 57 15.89 15.12 -8.70
CA TYR A 57 17.04 14.24 -8.87
C TYR A 57 16.80 13.24 -10.00
N GLU A 58 17.80 12.47 -10.31
CA GLU A 58 17.68 11.39 -11.29
C GLU A 58 17.82 10.02 -10.62
N TYR A 59 16.95 9.07 -10.98
CA TYR A 59 17.04 7.70 -10.54
C TYR A 59 16.70 6.72 -11.68
N CYS A 60 17.59 5.79 -11.98
CA CYS A 60 17.45 4.84 -13.10
C CYS A 60 17.14 5.51 -14.45
N GLY A 61 17.67 6.72 -14.69
CA GLY A 61 17.42 7.51 -15.89
C GLY A 61 16.05 8.18 -15.94
N PHE A 62 15.29 8.22 -14.83
CA PHE A 62 14.06 8.99 -14.70
C PHE A 62 14.33 10.27 -13.93
N ARG A 63 13.81 11.39 -14.44
CA ARG A 63 13.70 12.60 -13.66
C ARG A 63 12.63 12.42 -12.59
N VAL A 64 13.00 12.66 -11.34
CA VAL A 64 12.12 12.61 -10.18
C VAL A 64 12.01 14.00 -9.58
N GLU A 65 10.82 14.57 -9.60
CA GLU A 65 10.48 15.80 -8.86
C GLU A 65 10.01 15.39 -7.47
N ARG A 66 10.50 16.08 -6.43
CA ARG A 66 10.24 15.69 -5.05
C ARG A 66 9.66 16.86 -4.25
N PHE A 67 8.61 16.55 -3.48
CA PHE A 67 8.01 17.46 -2.52
C PHE A 67 8.26 16.99 -1.09
N TYR A 68 8.86 17.85 -0.28
CA TYR A 68 9.13 17.60 1.13
C TYR A 68 7.95 18.00 2.01
N HIS A 69 7.19 17.02 2.43
CA HIS A 69 6.09 17.18 3.38
C HIS A 69 6.63 17.19 4.82
N HIS A 70 6.12 18.11 5.62
CA HIS A 70 6.31 18.15 7.08
C HIS A 70 5.02 18.64 7.73
N ARG A 71 4.75 18.19 8.95
CA ARG A 71 3.57 18.61 9.73
C ARG A 71 3.74 19.98 10.36
N VAL A 72 3.94 20.98 9.51
CA VAL A 72 4.01 22.41 9.84
C VAL A 72 3.19 23.20 8.81
N PRO A 73 2.76 24.41 9.14
CA PRO A 73 2.12 25.29 8.16
C PRO A 73 2.95 25.43 6.87
N MET A 74 2.27 25.49 5.72
CA MET A 74 2.88 25.64 4.40
C MET A 74 2.16 26.74 3.64
N GLY A 75 2.89 27.69 3.07
CA GLY A 75 2.30 28.89 2.48
C GLY A 75 1.43 29.61 3.49
N GLN A 76 0.21 29.92 3.08
CA GLN A 76 -0.80 30.53 3.95
C GLN A 76 -1.71 29.51 4.64
N GLN A 77 -1.48 28.21 4.44
CA GLN A 77 -2.30 27.16 5.01
C GLN A 77 -1.83 26.78 6.41
N GLU A 78 -2.56 27.23 7.41
CA GLU A 78 -2.25 27.00 8.83
C GLU A 78 -2.80 25.69 9.37
N ASN A 79 -3.86 25.14 8.76
CA ASN A 79 -4.46 23.86 9.16
C ASN A 79 -3.65 22.68 8.60
N ILE A 80 -2.74 22.17 9.42
CA ILE A 80 -1.83 21.08 9.09
C ILE A 80 -2.60 19.77 8.81
N ALA A 81 -3.68 19.52 9.56
CA ALA A 81 -4.47 18.30 9.39
C ALA A 81 -5.25 18.32 8.06
N GLU A 82 -5.67 19.48 7.60
CA GLU A 82 -6.28 19.63 6.28
C GLU A 82 -5.26 19.44 5.16
N ALA A 83 -4.03 19.96 5.35
CA ALA A 83 -2.96 19.85 4.36
C ALA A 83 -2.58 18.38 4.03
N GLU A 84 -2.88 17.42 4.90
CA GLU A 84 -2.67 15.99 4.63
C GLU A 84 -3.52 15.47 3.44
N HIS A 85 -4.66 16.05 3.17
CA HIS A 85 -5.55 15.63 2.08
C HIS A 85 -5.91 16.74 1.10
N ASN A 86 -5.89 18.00 1.54
CA ASN A 86 -6.14 19.21 0.77
C ASN A 86 -5.04 20.24 1.03
N ASN A 87 -3.92 20.14 0.33
CA ASN A 87 -2.77 21.03 0.46
C ASN A 87 -2.82 22.08 -0.65
N THR A 88 -3.27 23.30 -0.32
CA THR A 88 -3.41 24.39 -1.28
C THR A 88 -2.07 24.87 -1.80
N PHE A 89 -1.06 24.99 -0.94
CA PHE A 89 0.30 25.38 -1.31
C PHE A 89 0.89 24.41 -2.36
N PHE A 90 0.81 23.11 -2.08
CA PHE A 90 1.26 22.10 -3.03
C PHE A 90 0.43 22.12 -4.32
N GLY A 91 -0.90 22.28 -4.23
CA GLY A 91 -1.80 22.34 -5.39
C GLY A 91 -1.48 23.48 -6.35
N GLU A 92 -1.09 24.65 -5.82
CA GLU A 92 -0.63 25.80 -6.62
C GLU A 92 0.70 25.52 -7.34
N TYR A 93 1.67 24.99 -6.60
CA TYR A 93 2.95 24.57 -7.20
C TYR A 93 2.73 23.54 -8.30
N PHE A 94 1.92 22.50 -8.03
CA PHE A 94 1.64 21.44 -8.99
C PHE A 94 0.91 21.96 -10.23
N THR A 95 0.03 22.96 -10.07
CA THR A 95 -0.61 23.64 -11.21
C THR A 95 0.42 24.33 -12.10
N GLY A 96 1.39 25.04 -11.52
CA GLY A 96 2.50 25.67 -12.24
C GLY A 96 3.40 24.64 -12.92
N TYR A 97 3.66 23.52 -12.24
CA TYR A 97 4.43 22.40 -12.77
C TYR A 97 3.75 21.77 -14.01
N LEU A 98 2.45 21.48 -13.94
CA LEU A 98 1.68 20.95 -15.07
C LEU A 98 1.71 21.88 -16.29
N LYS A 99 1.59 23.20 -16.10
CA LYS A 99 1.68 24.18 -17.20
C LYS A 99 3.05 24.17 -17.89
N ARG A 100 4.12 23.92 -17.13
CA ARG A 100 5.50 23.88 -17.64
C ARG A 100 5.81 22.57 -18.36
N VAL A 101 5.46 21.42 -17.74
CA VAL A 101 5.80 20.08 -18.25
C VAL A 101 4.82 19.62 -19.33
N ARG A 102 3.54 20.00 -19.23
CA ARG A 102 2.46 19.65 -20.15
C ARG A 102 2.38 18.13 -20.41
N PRO A 103 2.16 17.31 -19.36
CA PRO A 103 2.00 15.88 -19.55
C PRO A 103 0.71 15.58 -20.32
N ASP A 104 0.73 14.54 -21.15
CA ASP A 104 -0.47 14.02 -21.82
C ASP A 104 -1.40 13.34 -20.82
N VAL A 105 -0.85 12.68 -19.78
CA VAL A 105 -1.59 11.98 -18.72
C VAL A 105 -0.85 12.11 -17.40
N VAL A 106 -1.60 12.30 -16.31
CA VAL A 106 -1.12 12.13 -14.93
C VAL A 106 -1.70 10.83 -14.36
N HIS A 107 -0.82 9.93 -13.89
CA HIS A 107 -1.23 8.70 -13.25
C HIS A 107 -0.87 8.71 -11.76
N PHE A 108 -1.89 8.68 -10.90
CA PHE A 108 -1.75 8.67 -9.46
C PHE A 108 -1.62 7.23 -8.92
N PHE A 109 -0.42 6.79 -8.55
CA PHE A 109 -0.24 5.57 -7.75
C PHE A 109 -0.48 5.86 -6.27
N HIS A 110 -0.12 7.07 -5.82
CA HIS A 110 -0.43 7.51 -4.47
C HIS A 110 -0.44 9.05 -4.36
N MET A 111 -1.21 9.58 -3.39
CA MET A 111 -1.33 11.02 -3.15
C MET A 111 -0.97 11.43 -1.71
N LEU A 112 -0.69 10.48 -0.79
CA LEU A 112 -0.23 10.77 0.57
C LEU A 112 1.01 11.68 0.52
N ARG A 113 1.13 12.62 1.45
CA ARG A 113 2.16 13.67 1.53
C ARG A 113 2.03 14.78 0.49
N MET A 114 1.43 14.51 -0.67
CA MET A 114 1.21 15.50 -1.73
C MET A 114 -0.22 16.06 -1.72
N SER A 115 -1.20 15.29 -1.33
CA SER A 115 -2.62 15.59 -1.26
C SER A 115 -3.43 15.44 -2.55
N ALA A 116 -4.76 15.35 -2.40
CA ALA A 116 -5.66 15.23 -3.54
C ALA A 116 -5.90 16.58 -4.27
N SER A 117 -5.31 17.69 -3.82
CA SER A 117 -5.30 18.97 -4.58
C SER A 117 -4.65 18.82 -5.97
N MET A 118 -3.82 17.79 -6.19
CA MET A 118 -3.32 17.42 -7.53
C MET A 118 -4.43 17.14 -8.52
N VAL A 119 -5.48 16.45 -8.08
CA VAL A 119 -6.63 16.08 -8.93
C VAL A 119 -7.36 17.33 -9.39
N ASP A 120 -7.56 18.30 -8.49
CA ASP A 120 -8.18 19.59 -8.82
C ASP A 120 -7.33 20.41 -9.80
N ALA A 121 -6.01 20.36 -9.67
CA ALA A 121 -5.10 21.00 -10.59
C ALA A 121 -5.21 20.40 -12.02
N CYS A 122 -5.20 19.08 -12.13
CA CYS A 122 -5.38 18.38 -13.40
C CYS A 122 -6.75 18.69 -14.01
N TYR A 123 -7.82 18.61 -13.20
CA TYR A 123 -9.18 18.88 -13.68
C TYR A 123 -9.33 20.29 -14.25
N ARG A 124 -8.84 21.32 -13.53
CA ARG A 124 -8.89 22.74 -13.99
C ARG A 124 -8.12 22.96 -15.28
N LEU A 125 -7.02 22.25 -15.49
CA LEU A 125 -6.19 22.35 -16.69
C LEU A 125 -6.66 21.40 -17.81
N GLY A 126 -7.65 20.55 -17.54
CA GLY A 126 -8.14 19.54 -18.46
C GLY A 126 -7.10 18.46 -18.81
N VAL A 127 -6.13 18.21 -17.91
CA VAL A 127 -5.15 17.13 -18.09
C VAL A 127 -5.80 15.81 -17.77
N PRO A 128 -5.73 14.80 -18.68
CA PRO A 128 -6.26 13.45 -18.44
C PRO A 128 -5.63 12.79 -17.22
N THR A 129 -6.44 12.06 -16.43
CA THR A 129 -6.02 11.46 -15.18
C THR A 129 -6.38 9.99 -15.05
N VAL A 130 -5.44 9.19 -14.57
CA VAL A 130 -5.64 7.80 -14.14
C VAL A 130 -5.26 7.68 -12.67
N MET A 131 -5.92 6.81 -11.93
CA MET A 131 -5.55 6.46 -10.58
C MET A 131 -5.47 4.94 -10.41
N THR A 132 -4.38 4.46 -9.84
CA THR A 132 -4.26 3.09 -9.32
C THR A 132 -4.04 3.17 -7.81
N PRO A 133 -5.12 3.15 -6.99
CA PRO A 133 -4.96 3.23 -5.53
C PRO A 133 -4.25 1.97 -5.01
N THR A 134 -3.14 2.18 -4.31
CA THR A 134 -2.28 1.08 -3.84
C THR A 134 -2.56 0.66 -2.40
N ASP A 135 -3.37 1.44 -1.68
CA ASP A 135 -3.83 1.16 -0.33
C ASP A 135 -5.19 1.84 -0.04
N PHE A 136 -5.58 1.92 1.23
CA PHE A 136 -6.86 2.48 1.67
C PHE A 136 -6.80 3.97 2.03
N TRP A 137 -5.81 4.73 1.58
CA TRP A 137 -5.65 6.15 1.95
C TRP A 137 -6.89 7.01 1.63
N LEU A 138 -7.59 6.74 0.55
CA LEU A 138 -8.83 7.47 0.22
C LEU A 138 -9.87 7.36 1.34
N VAL A 139 -9.98 6.19 1.96
CA VAL A 139 -10.97 5.88 3.00
C VAL A 139 -10.41 6.18 4.40
N CYS A 140 -9.19 5.72 4.69
CA CYS A 140 -8.60 5.70 6.02
C CYS A 140 -7.44 6.71 6.14
N PRO A 141 -7.48 7.66 7.08
CA PRO A 141 -6.36 8.58 7.31
C PRO A 141 -5.05 7.89 7.70
N THR A 142 -5.14 6.74 8.37
CA THR A 142 -3.98 5.92 8.77
C THR A 142 -3.63 4.83 7.77
N ILE A 143 -4.30 4.82 6.60
CA ILE A 143 -4.11 3.90 5.44
C ILE A 143 -4.42 2.41 5.69
N GLN A 144 -4.53 1.96 6.94
CA GLN A 144 -4.48 0.53 7.29
C GLN A 144 -5.85 -0.13 7.50
N LEU A 145 -6.92 0.65 7.71
CA LEU A 145 -8.23 0.12 8.11
C LEU A 145 -8.14 -0.81 9.34
N LEU A 146 -7.29 -0.42 10.30
CA LEU A 146 -7.16 -1.07 11.61
C LEU A 146 -7.58 -0.09 12.70
N LEU A 147 -8.25 -0.59 13.73
CA LEU A 147 -8.51 0.15 14.96
C LEU A 147 -7.36 -0.02 15.97
N PRO A 148 -7.28 0.79 17.04
CA PRO A 148 -6.19 0.70 18.01
C PRO A 148 -6.02 -0.67 18.67
N ASN A 149 -7.11 -1.44 18.81
CA ASN A 149 -7.10 -2.82 19.31
C ASN A 149 -6.73 -3.88 18.25
N ASN A 150 -6.26 -3.46 17.07
CA ASN A 150 -5.96 -4.28 15.89
C ASN A 150 -7.19 -5.00 15.28
N SER A 151 -8.41 -4.65 15.63
CA SER A 151 -9.58 -5.12 14.90
C SER A 151 -9.71 -4.40 13.56
N LEU A 152 -10.33 -5.08 12.60
CA LEU A 152 -10.52 -4.55 11.26
C LEU A 152 -11.55 -3.42 11.26
N CYS A 153 -11.27 -2.37 10.47
CA CYS A 153 -12.14 -1.22 10.27
C CYS A 153 -12.71 -1.25 8.85
N THR A 154 -13.95 -0.83 8.68
CA THR A 154 -14.61 -0.74 7.36
C THR A 154 -14.61 0.68 6.77
N GLY A 155 -14.00 1.62 7.48
CA GLY A 155 -13.94 3.03 7.11
C GLY A 155 -14.61 3.94 8.16
N PRO A 156 -14.72 5.26 7.88
CA PRO A 156 -15.35 6.21 8.76
C PRO A 156 -16.84 5.88 8.99
N ASP A 157 -17.30 5.93 10.23
CA ASP A 157 -18.74 5.97 10.51
C ASP A 157 -19.37 7.30 10.05
N VAL A 158 -20.70 7.41 10.18
CA VAL A 158 -21.48 8.57 9.69
C VAL A 158 -20.93 9.91 10.21
N ASN A 159 -20.38 9.94 11.41
CA ASN A 159 -19.85 11.13 12.07
C ASN A 159 -18.31 11.11 12.19
N SER A 160 -17.63 10.10 11.66
CA SER A 160 -16.17 9.88 11.77
C SER A 160 -15.70 9.78 13.24
N VAL A 161 -16.56 9.34 14.17
CA VAL A 161 -16.23 9.19 15.60
C VAL A 161 -15.16 8.12 15.79
N ASN A 162 -15.29 6.99 15.08
CA ASN A 162 -14.29 5.91 15.10
C ASN A 162 -12.91 6.41 14.63
N CYS A 163 -12.85 7.23 13.57
CA CYS A 163 -11.61 7.81 13.08
C CYS A 163 -11.03 8.82 14.07
N LEU A 164 -11.88 9.67 14.70
CA LEU A 164 -11.43 10.63 15.70
C LEU A 164 -10.82 9.91 16.90
N ARG A 165 -11.48 8.89 17.44
CA ARG A 165 -10.96 8.06 18.54
C ARG A 165 -9.62 7.43 18.17
N HIS A 166 -9.51 6.88 16.96
CA HIS A 166 -8.27 6.27 16.48
C HIS A 166 -7.13 7.31 16.40
N ILE A 167 -7.37 8.49 15.83
CA ILE A 167 -6.34 9.53 15.72
C ILE A 167 -5.93 10.06 17.10
N VAL A 168 -6.89 10.24 18.01
CA VAL A 168 -6.60 10.67 19.38
C VAL A 168 -5.75 9.62 20.10
N SER A 169 -6.05 8.33 19.95
CA SER A 169 -5.24 7.24 20.56
C SER A 169 -3.79 7.16 20.05
N LEU A 170 -3.54 7.66 18.84
CA LEU A 170 -2.20 7.77 18.27
C LEU A 170 -1.46 9.05 18.70
N SER A 171 -2.20 10.01 19.29
CA SER A 171 -1.66 11.30 19.70
C SER A 171 -1.14 11.24 21.14
N GLN A 172 -0.11 12.01 21.49
CA GLN A 172 0.34 12.20 22.85
C GLN A 172 -0.05 13.63 23.32
N PRO A 173 -0.48 13.85 24.56
CA PRO A 173 -0.36 13.02 25.75
C PRO A 173 -1.57 12.11 26.03
N ARG A 174 -1.32 10.97 26.69
CA ARG A 174 -2.31 9.93 27.04
C ARG A 174 -3.50 10.41 27.87
N SER A 175 -3.41 11.56 28.52
CA SER A 175 -4.50 12.15 29.34
C SER A 175 -5.78 12.50 28.52
N ILE A 176 -5.62 12.89 27.26
CA ILE A 176 -6.77 13.18 26.38
C ILE A 176 -7.41 11.88 25.89
N ASP A 177 -6.61 10.86 25.64
CA ASP A 177 -7.08 9.53 25.22
C ASP A 177 -8.03 8.92 26.27
N SER A 178 -7.72 9.05 27.56
CA SER A 178 -8.52 8.51 28.66
C SER A 178 -9.93 9.11 28.72
N VAL A 179 -10.09 10.39 28.47
CA VAL A 179 -11.41 11.06 28.45
C VAL A 179 -12.22 10.70 27.21
N PHE A 180 -11.56 10.70 26.06
CA PHE A 180 -12.22 10.36 24.78
C PHE A 180 -12.60 8.87 24.68
N SER A 181 -11.83 7.97 25.29
CA SER A 181 -12.13 6.53 25.28
C SER A 181 -13.34 6.16 26.13
N ILE A 182 -13.63 6.92 27.20
CA ILE A 182 -14.72 6.65 28.15
C ILE A 182 -16.04 7.35 27.71
N ALA A 183 -15.95 8.47 26.97
CA ALA A 183 -17.13 9.22 26.56
C ALA A 183 -18.06 8.38 25.67
N PRO A 184 -19.40 8.37 25.92
CA PRO A 184 -20.34 7.65 25.05
C PRO A 184 -20.33 8.15 23.61
N ASP A 185 -20.51 7.24 22.63
CA ASP A 185 -20.44 7.58 21.20
C ASP A 185 -21.43 8.67 20.78
N TRP A 186 -22.63 8.66 21.34
CA TRP A 186 -23.64 9.68 21.02
C TRP A 186 -23.20 11.10 21.43
N LEU A 187 -22.47 11.23 22.52
CA LEU A 187 -21.97 12.52 23.02
C LEU A 187 -20.83 13.02 22.11
N VAL A 188 -19.90 12.14 21.75
CA VAL A 188 -18.82 12.47 20.81
C VAL A 188 -19.40 12.81 19.44
N ALA A 189 -20.39 12.03 18.95
CA ALA A 189 -21.08 12.30 17.70
C ALA A 189 -21.80 13.67 17.70
N GLY A 190 -22.46 14.03 18.79
CA GLY A 190 -23.10 15.35 18.96
C GLY A 190 -22.06 16.48 18.88
N ALA A 191 -20.95 16.34 19.59
CA ALA A 191 -19.86 17.31 19.56
C ALA A 191 -19.25 17.44 18.15
N VAL A 192 -19.01 16.33 17.46
CA VAL A 192 -18.49 16.31 16.08
C VAL A 192 -19.47 16.98 15.13
N GLN A 193 -20.79 16.73 15.25
CA GLN A 193 -21.80 17.41 14.44
C GLN A 193 -21.84 18.92 14.69
N ALA A 194 -21.71 19.35 15.95
CA ALA A 194 -21.61 20.77 16.26
C ALA A 194 -20.38 21.40 15.59
N VAL A 195 -19.22 20.78 15.73
CA VAL A 195 -17.96 21.25 15.09
C VAL A 195 -18.09 21.27 13.56
N ARG A 196 -18.78 20.30 12.96
CA ARG A 196 -19.01 20.27 11.49
C ARG A 196 -19.83 21.46 10.99
N ARG A 197 -20.74 21.98 11.81
CA ARG A 197 -21.60 23.15 11.48
C ARG A 197 -20.96 24.49 11.78
N MET A 198 -19.85 24.51 12.53
CA MET A 198 -19.14 25.75 12.86
C MET A 198 -18.44 26.33 11.62
N PRO A 199 -18.23 27.65 11.56
CA PRO A 199 -17.32 28.25 10.58
C PRO A 199 -15.96 27.58 10.62
N ARG A 200 -15.28 27.50 9.47
CA ARG A 200 -13.96 26.90 9.40
C ARG A 200 -12.96 27.67 10.23
N VAL A 201 -12.18 26.95 11.03
CA VAL A 201 -11.15 27.47 11.91
C VAL A 201 -9.79 27.01 11.38
N SER A 202 -8.81 27.91 11.32
CA SER A 202 -7.50 27.60 10.77
C SER A 202 -6.53 26.95 11.76
N LYS A 203 -6.74 27.12 13.07
CA LYS A 203 -5.82 26.66 14.13
C LYS A 203 -6.53 25.94 15.28
N GLY A 204 -5.76 25.14 16.02
CA GLY A 204 -6.16 24.48 17.24
C GLY A 204 -6.93 23.16 17.04
N PRO A 205 -7.36 22.49 18.13
CA PRO A 205 -7.97 21.16 18.07
C PRO A 205 -9.25 21.10 17.22
N ILE A 206 -10.06 22.18 17.23
CA ILE A 206 -11.29 22.24 16.43
C ILE A 206 -10.97 22.16 14.94
N SER A 207 -9.90 22.81 14.47
CA SER A 207 -9.52 22.75 13.06
C SER A 207 -9.12 21.33 12.63
N HIS A 208 -8.47 20.57 13.50
CA HIS A 208 -8.11 19.17 13.22
C HIS A 208 -9.36 18.28 13.14
N ILE A 209 -10.34 18.48 14.02
CA ILE A 209 -11.62 17.75 13.96
C ILE A 209 -12.35 18.10 12.65
N GLN A 210 -12.42 19.39 12.30
CA GLN A 210 -13.03 19.84 11.04
C GLN A 210 -12.34 19.20 9.81
N ALA A 211 -11.02 19.20 9.78
CA ALA A 211 -10.26 18.59 8.72
C ALA A 211 -10.59 17.09 8.55
N LEU A 212 -10.66 16.35 9.66
CA LEU A 212 -11.01 14.93 9.66
C LEU A 212 -12.43 14.68 9.16
N VAL A 213 -13.41 15.45 9.65
CA VAL A 213 -14.83 15.28 9.33
C VAL A 213 -15.13 15.62 7.87
N HIS A 214 -14.46 16.62 7.30
CA HIS A 214 -14.63 17.01 5.90
C HIS A 214 -13.78 16.22 4.92
N ARG A 215 -12.78 15.47 5.40
CA ARG A 215 -11.84 14.71 4.58
C ARG A 215 -12.54 13.79 3.58
N SER A 216 -13.47 12.98 4.03
CA SER A 216 -14.14 11.98 3.18
C SER A 216 -14.98 12.64 2.07
N GLU A 217 -15.63 13.76 2.34
CA GLU A 217 -16.40 14.51 1.36
C GLU A 217 -15.48 15.14 0.31
N PHE A 218 -14.40 15.79 0.75
CA PHE A 218 -13.40 16.38 -0.13
C PHE A 218 -12.77 15.33 -1.06
N LEU A 219 -12.34 14.20 -0.50
CA LEU A 219 -11.71 13.12 -1.29
C LEU A 219 -12.68 12.47 -2.27
N ARG A 220 -13.97 12.28 -1.89
CA ARG A 220 -14.99 11.80 -2.85
C ARG A 220 -15.22 12.79 -4.00
N ASN A 221 -15.20 14.10 -3.70
CA ASN A 221 -15.32 15.12 -4.74
C ASN A 221 -14.12 15.13 -5.69
N CYS A 222 -12.90 14.94 -5.19
CA CYS A 222 -11.72 14.77 -6.03
C CYS A 222 -11.81 13.46 -6.85
N PHE A 223 -12.22 12.36 -6.23
CA PHE A 223 -12.32 11.05 -6.89
C PHE A 223 -13.24 11.09 -8.12
N ARG A 224 -14.38 11.79 -8.04
CA ARG A 224 -15.30 11.94 -9.18
C ARG A 224 -14.71 12.70 -10.38
N LYS A 225 -13.63 13.44 -10.19
CA LYS A 225 -12.93 14.19 -11.24
C LYS A 225 -11.86 13.37 -11.96
N ILE A 226 -11.57 12.16 -11.47
CA ILE A 226 -10.58 11.26 -12.09
C ILE A 226 -11.22 10.54 -13.28
N ASP A 227 -10.53 10.57 -14.42
CA ASP A 227 -11.07 10.04 -15.67
C ASP A 227 -11.12 8.51 -15.71
N ARG A 228 -10.17 7.82 -15.04
CA ARG A 228 -10.15 6.35 -14.93
C ARG A 228 -9.54 5.92 -13.62
N VAL A 229 -10.17 4.95 -12.94
CA VAL A 229 -9.65 4.35 -11.71
C VAL A 229 -9.45 2.85 -11.93
N LEU A 230 -8.21 2.38 -11.75
CA LEU A 230 -7.81 0.99 -11.90
C LEU A 230 -7.56 0.40 -10.52
N VAL A 231 -8.55 -0.28 -9.96
CA VAL A 231 -8.42 -0.89 -8.62
C VAL A 231 -7.78 -2.28 -8.73
N PRO A 232 -6.71 -2.58 -7.98
CA PRO A 232 -5.97 -3.83 -8.16
C PRO A 232 -6.68 -5.05 -7.57
N SER A 233 -7.70 -4.87 -6.72
CA SER A 233 -8.39 -5.96 -6.03
C SER A 233 -9.87 -5.65 -5.83
N ARG A 234 -10.68 -6.70 -5.72
CA ARG A 234 -12.12 -6.58 -5.43
C ARG A 234 -12.40 -6.09 -4.00
N ILE A 235 -11.51 -6.41 -3.05
CA ILE A 235 -11.62 -5.88 -1.69
C ILE A 235 -11.49 -4.35 -1.68
N LEU A 236 -10.54 -3.80 -2.43
CA LEU A 236 -10.40 -2.35 -2.52
C LEU A 236 -11.57 -1.72 -3.26
N GLU A 237 -12.04 -2.31 -4.36
CA GLU A 237 -13.24 -1.87 -5.08
C GLU A 237 -14.45 -1.82 -4.14
N ARG A 238 -14.69 -2.91 -3.40
CA ARG A 238 -15.81 -3.00 -2.43
C ARG A 238 -15.68 -1.96 -1.34
N THR A 239 -14.48 -1.81 -0.76
CA THR A 239 -14.22 -0.83 0.29
C THR A 239 -14.46 0.59 -0.19
N LEU A 240 -13.99 0.93 -1.38
CA LEU A 240 -14.24 2.25 -1.99
C LEU A 240 -15.74 2.49 -2.19
N LYS A 241 -16.47 1.55 -2.79
CA LYS A 241 -17.92 1.65 -3.01
C LYS A 241 -18.71 1.79 -1.71
N GLN A 242 -18.41 1.00 -0.69
CA GLN A 242 -19.03 1.06 0.63
C GLN A 242 -18.82 2.42 1.33
N ASN A 243 -17.72 3.11 1.02
CA ASN A 243 -17.40 4.44 1.56
C ASN A 243 -17.81 5.59 0.62
N GLY A 244 -18.66 5.32 -0.38
CA GLY A 244 -19.24 6.33 -1.25
C GLY A 244 -18.34 6.81 -2.40
N TYR A 245 -17.26 6.09 -2.68
CA TYR A 245 -16.42 6.31 -3.87
C TYR A 245 -17.00 5.51 -5.04
N VAL A 246 -18.03 6.08 -5.67
CA VAL A 246 -18.73 5.45 -6.80
C VAL A 246 -18.35 6.20 -8.07
N SER A 247 -17.96 5.46 -9.09
CA SER A 247 -17.67 5.99 -10.43
C SER A 247 -17.81 4.88 -11.46
N ASP A 248 -18.45 5.17 -12.58
CA ASP A 248 -18.56 4.26 -13.73
C ASP A 248 -17.20 4.02 -14.41
N ASN A 249 -16.22 4.88 -14.09
CA ASN A 249 -14.85 4.81 -14.59
C ASN A 249 -13.94 3.92 -13.76
N MET A 250 -14.45 3.20 -12.76
CA MET A 250 -13.68 2.31 -11.89
C MET A 250 -13.71 0.88 -12.43
N VAL A 251 -12.52 0.31 -12.68
CA VAL A 251 -12.33 -1.03 -13.24
C VAL A 251 -11.34 -1.81 -12.39
N VAL A 252 -11.60 -3.11 -12.18
CA VAL A 252 -10.63 -3.99 -11.49
C VAL A 252 -9.52 -4.37 -12.47
N SER A 253 -8.29 -4.00 -12.15
CA SER A 253 -7.08 -4.27 -12.92
C SER A 253 -5.93 -4.68 -11.97
N PRO A 254 -5.68 -5.98 -11.79
CA PRO A 254 -4.58 -6.47 -10.98
C PRO A 254 -3.21 -5.97 -11.48
N TYR A 255 -2.27 -5.76 -10.55
CA TYR A 255 -0.91 -5.35 -10.86
C TYR A 255 -0.20 -6.34 -11.78
N GLY A 256 0.76 -5.83 -12.56
CA GLY A 256 1.81 -6.64 -13.16
C GLY A 256 3.05 -6.68 -12.30
N ILE A 257 3.89 -7.69 -12.49
CA ILE A 257 5.22 -7.77 -11.89
C ILE A 257 6.28 -7.95 -12.95
N ASP A 258 7.49 -7.50 -12.62
CA ASP A 258 8.66 -7.73 -13.47
C ASP A 258 9.09 -9.21 -13.38
N LEU A 259 8.93 -9.93 -14.49
CA LEU A 259 9.31 -11.34 -14.63
C LEU A 259 10.76 -11.52 -15.10
N SER A 260 11.53 -10.44 -15.30
CA SER A 260 12.92 -10.49 -15.77
C SER A 260 13.90 -10.92 -14.67
N HIS A 261 13.51 -10.82 -13.40
CA HIS A 261 14.28 -11.36 -12.29
C HIS A 261 14.31 -12.88 -12.42
N SER A 262 15.49 -13.46 -12.63
CA SER A 262 15.77 -14.86 -12.95
C SER A 262 14.94 -15.85 -12.12
N TYR A 263 13.70 -16.08 -12.55
CA TYR A 263 12.88 -17.15 -12.00
C TYR A 263 13.32 -18.45 -12.69
N THR A 264 14.22 -19.18 -12.03
CA THR A 264 14.61 -20.54 -12.48
C THR A 264 13.45 -21.49 -12.32
N GLU A 265 13.28 -22.39 -13.29
CA GLU A 265 12.27 -23.45 -13.19
C GLU A 265 12.51 -24.26 -11.90
N ARG A 266 11.44 -24.44 -11.14
CA ARG A 266 11.51 -25.09 -9.84
C ARG A 266 11.71 -26.60 -10.03
N VAL A 267 12.74 -27.14 -9.39
CA VAL A 267 13.00 -28.58 -9.37
C VAL A 267 12.35 -29.21 -8.15
N PHE A 268 11.68 -30.36 -8.35
CA PHE A 268 11.12 -31.14 -7.23
C PHE A 268 12.24 -31.66 -6.32
N ARG A 269 12.13 -31.34 -5.02
CA ARG A 269 13.12 -31.67 -3.99
C ARG A 269 12.54 -32.67 -2.97
N GLY A 270 11.82 -33.68 -3.47
CA GLY A 270 11.11 -34.65 -2.64
C GLY A 270 11.97 -35.41 -1.63
N ASN A 271 13.28 -35.52 -1.90
CA ASN A 271 14.24 -36.22 -1.01
C ASN A 271 14.90 -35.30 0.03
N GLU A 272 14.67 -33.98 -0.01
CA GLU A 272 15.18 -33.07 1.02
C GLU A 272 14.37 -33.22 2.30
N ARG A 273 15.08 -33.37 3.44
CA ARG A 273 14.43 -33.61 4.74
C ARG A 273 13.72 -32.38 5.30
N CYS A 274 14.20 -31.15 5.01
CA CYS A 274 13.76 -29.92 5.64
C CYS A 274 12.77 -29.13 4.78
N LEU A 275 11.67 -28.66 5.36
CA LEU A 275 10.72 -27.70 4.74
C LEU A 275 11.24 -26.27 4.94
N ARG A 276 11.60 -25.57 3.85
CA ARG A 276 12.14 -24.21 3.90
C ARG A 276 11.00 -23.22 3.72
N LEU A 277 10.68 -22.52 4.78
CA LEU A 277 9.69 -21.47 4.81
C LEU A 277 10.37 -20.10 4.69
N GLY A 278 9.68 -19.14 4.08
CA GLY A 278 10.11 -17.74 4.06
C GLY A 278 9.01 -16.79 4.46
N PHE A 279 9.38 -15.76 5.19
CA PHE A 279 8.62 -14.52 5.35
C PHE A 279 9.40 -13.40 4.67
N ILE A 280 8.75 -12.60 3.82
CA ILE A 280 9.36 -11.46 3.13
C ILE A 280 8.42 -10.26 3.26
N GLY A 281 8.86 -9.22 3.99
CA GLY A 281 8.05 -8.01 4.16
C GLY A 281 8.53 -7.11 5.29
N THR A 282 7.84 -5.98 5.46
CA THR A 282 8.08 -5.08 6.59
C THR A 282 7.85 -5.79 7.90
N LEU A 283 8.82 -5.73 8.81
CA LEU A 283 8.70 -6.30 10.16
C LEU A 283 7.87 -5.37 11.04
N TYR A 284 6.55 -5.43 10.84
CA TYR A 284 5.56 -4.67 11.59
C TYR A 284 4.39 -5.58 12.01
N LYS A 285 3.72 -5.25 13.13
CA LYS A 285 2.75 -6.13 13.77
C LYS A 285 1.65 -6.62 12.82
N HIS A 286 1.09 -5.74 11.99
CA HIS A 286 0.01 -6.10 11.07
C HIS A 286 0.44 -7.06 9.94
N LYS A 287 1.75 -7.20 9.66
CA LYS A 287 2.28 -8.18 8.69
C LYS A 287 2.36 -9.60 9.26
N GLY A 288 2.17 -9.77 10.58
CA GLY A 288 1.93 -11.06 11.21
C GLY A 288 3.15 -11.98 11.35
N ALA A 289 4.39 -11.47 11.24
CA ALA A 289 5.58 -12.31 11.42
C ALA A 289 5.59 -13.04 12.77
N HIS A 290 5.02 -12.45 13.83
CA HIS A 290 4.84 -13.11 15.15
C HIS A 290 3.95 -14.35 15.06
N VAL A 291 2.86 -14.31 14.27
CA VAL A 291 1.95 -15.46 14.08
C VAL A 291 2.71 -16.66 13.50
N LEU A 292 3.59 -16.40 12.52
CA LEU A 292 4.41 -17.46 11.91
C LEU A 292 5.45 -18.00 12.88
N ILE A 293 6.16 -17.13 13.59
CA ILE A 293 7.18 -17.53 14.58
C ILE A 293 6.53 -18.35 15.69
N GLU A 294 5.39 -17.92 16.23
CA GLU A 294 4.63 -18.66 17.24
C GLU A 294 4.17 -20.02 16.72
N ALA A 295 3.71 -20.10 15.45
CA ALA A 295 3.33 -21.35 14.82
C ALA A 295 4.50 -22.33 14.74
N ILE A 296 5.68 -21.90 14.31
CA ILE A 296 6.89 -22.74 14.27
C ILE A 296 7.27 -23.20 15.69
N ARG A 297 7.25 -22.33 16.66
CA ARG A 297 7.59 -22.67 18.05
C ARG A 297 6.63 -23.65 18.72
N SER A 298 5.37 -23.64 18.30
CA SER A 298 4.38 -24.61 18.81
C SER A 298 4.59 -26.04 18.28
N LEU A 299 5.40 -26.21 17.23
CA LEU A 299 5.72 -27.51 16.65
C LEU A 299 6.91 -28.16 17.36
N PRO A 300 6.94 -29.53 17.46
CA PRO A 300 8.09 -30.23 18.01
C PRO A 300 9.40 -29.82 17.34
N GLN A 301 10.47 -29.72 18.12
CA GLN A 301 11.81 -29.39 17.62
C GLN A 301 12.34 -30.42 16.60
N SER A 302 11.80 -31.64 16.62
CA SER A 302 12.13 -32.70 15.66
C SER A 302 11.49 -32.54 14.27
N GLU A 303 10.51 -31.63 14.11
CA GLU A 303 9.96 -31.34 12.79
C GLU A 303 11.03 -30.65 11.93
N ALA A 304 11.30 -31.22 10.77
CA ALA A 304 12.33 -30.75 9.85
C ALA A 304 11.86 -29.51 9.08
N ILE A 305 11.97 -28.36 9.73
CA ILE A 305 11.51 -27.05 9.23
C ILE A 305 12.62 -26.02 9.40
N GLU A 306 12.78 -25.14 8.43
CA GLU A 306 13.60 -23.91 8.50
C GLU A 306 12.74 -22.71 8.15
N LEU A 307 12.86 -21.62 8.89
CA LEU A 307 12.20 -20.34 8.63
C LEU A 307 13.23 -19.24 8.41
N LYS A 308 13.18 -18.60 7.24
CA LYS A 308 13.95 -17.40 6.93
C LYS A 308 13.06 -16.17 6.95
N VAL A 309 13.40 -15.21 7.80
CA VAL A 309 12.64 -13.96 7.98
C VAL A 309 13.41 -12.80 7.34
N TYR A 310 12.88 -12.30 6.22
CA TYR A 310 13.45 -11.17 5.50
C TYR A 310 12.67 -9.89 5.78
N GLY A 311 13.37 -8.83 6.20
CA GLY A 311 12.80 -7.51 6.45
C GLY A 311 13.78 -6.61 7.18
N ASP A 312 13.54 -5.29 7.10
CA ASP A 312 14.38 -4.29 7.77
C ASP A 312 14.14 -4.30 9.28
N ALA A 313 15.18 -4.62 10.03
CA ALA A 313 15.16 -4.62 11.50
C ALA A 313 15.23 -3.19 12.09
N GLY A 314 15.69 -2.20 11.35
CA GLY A 314 15.86 -0.82 11.80
C GLY A 314 14.58 0.01 11.71
N GLN A 315 13.63 -0.37 10.86
CA GLN A 315 12.42 0.42 10.63
C GLN A 315 11.47 0.42 11.85
N PHE A 316 11.30 -0.74 12.53
CA PHE A 316 10.45 -0.90 13.71
C PHE A 316 11.19 -1.71 14.79
N PRO A 317 12.24 -1.16 15.43
CA PRO A 317 13.17 -1.92 16.25
C PRO A 317 12.54 -2.53 17.51
N THR A 318 11.49 -1.92 18.05
CA THR A 318 10.77 -2.47 19.23
C THR A 318 10.08 -3.78 18.87
N TYR A 319 9.30 -3.80 17.78
CA TYR A 319 8.64 -5.02 17.33
C TYR A 319 9.62 -6.12 16.92
N VAL A 320 10.72 -5.75 16.24
CA VAL A 320 11.77 -6.73 15.91
C VAL A 320 12.42 -7.34 17.12
N ARG A 321 12.59 -6.58 18.20
CA ARG A 321 13.11 -7.08 19.49
C ARG A 321 12.13 -8.10 20.09
N GLU A 322 10.84 -7.81 20.08
CA GLU A 322 9.79 -8.74 20.52
C GLU A 322 9.82 -10.04 19.70
N LEU A 323 9.92 -9.94 18.35
CA LEU A 323 10.04 -11.12 17.48
C LEU A 323 11.26 -11.97 17.81
N LYS A 324 12.42 -11.36 18.04
CA LYS A 324 13.65 -12.06 18.41
C LYS A 324 13.55 -12.74 19.79
N GLN A 325 12.89 -12.09 20.76
CA GLN A 325 12.61 -12.72 22.05
C GLN A 325 11.71 -13.95 21.91
N VAL A 326 10.63 -13.86 21.10
CA VAL A 326 9.77 -15.02 20.84
C VAL A 326 10.54 -16.12 20.11
N ALA A 327 11.46 -15.81 19.21
CA ALA A 327 12.26 -16.77 18.45
C ALA A 327 13.45 -17.37 19.26
N GLU A 328 13.76 -16.81 20.44
CA GLU A 328 14.96 -17.19 21.20
C GLU A 328 14.99 -18.68 21.53
N GLY A 329 16.17 -19.30 21.32
CA GLY A 329 16.38 -20.74 21.55
C GLY A 329 15.83 -21.68 20.48
N ASP A 330 15.21 -21.19 19.41
CA ASP A 330 14.76 -22.01 18.29
C ASP A 330 15.68 -21.86 17.08
N SER A 331 16.58 -22.81 16.87
CA SER A 331 17.56 -22.81 15.79
C SER A 331 16.97 -22.92 14.38
N ARG A 332 15.66 -23.20 14.26
CA ARG A 332 14.95 -23.27 12.98
C ARG A 332 14.66 -21.88 12.39
N ILE A 333 14.80 -20.80 13.18
CA ILE A 333 14.38 -19.44 12.81
C ILE A 333 15.59 -18.53 12.60
N GLU A 334 15.75 -18.02 11.39
CA GLU A 334 16.83 -17.12 10.99
C GLU A 334 16.27 -15.77 10.52
N PHE A 335 16.83 -14.65 11.05
CA PHE A 335 16.54 -13.30 10.59
C PHE A 335 17.61 -12.87 9.58
N CYS A 336 17.23 -12.77 8.31
CA CYS A 336 18.14 -12.59 7.19
C CYS A 336 18.37 -11.12 6.76
N GLY A 337 17.66 -10.16 7.39
CA GLY A 337 17.73 -8.75 7.00
C GLY A 337 17.04 -8.45 5.66
N THR A 338 17.54 -7.45 4.92
CA THR A 338 17.01 -7.03 3.61
C THR A 338 17.88 -7.52 2.47
N PHE A 339 17.34 -7.49 1.27
CA PHE A 339 18.04 -7.85 0.03
C PHE A 339 17.60 -6.94 -1.13
N PRO A 340 18.43 -6.75 -2.16
CA PRO A 340 18.06 -6.03 -3.37
C PRO A 340 16.91 -6.73 -4.11
N ASN A 341 15.92 -5.96 -4.61
CA ASN A 341 14.74 -6.53 -5.29
C ASN A 341 15.12 -7.46 -6.48
N SER A 342 16.26 -7.22 -7.12
CA SER A 342 16.79 -8.09 -8.18
C SER A 342 17.09 -9.54 -7.74
N GLN A 343 17.19 -9.79 -6.42
CA GLN A 343 17.44 -11.12 -5.87
C GLN A 343 16.16 -11.87 -5.48
N ILE A 344 14.99 -11.24 -5.60
CA ILE A 344 13.71 -11.82 -5.13
C ILE A 344 13.45 -13.21 -5.75
N GLY A 345 13.72 -13.38 -7.04
CA GLY A 345 13.56 -14.65 -7.72
C GLY A 345 14.46 -15.76 -7.16
N ALA A 346 15.74 -15.46 -6.91
CA ALA A 346 16.70 -16.40 -6.34
C ALA A 346 16.32 -16.80 -4.90
N ILE A 347 15.89 -15.83 -4.08
CA ILE A 347 15.43 -16.09 -2.71
C ILE A 347 14.19 -16.98 -2.72
N LEU A 348 13.17 -16.65 -3.52
CA LEU A 348 11.96 -17.46 -3.63
C LEU A 348 12.23 -18.87 -4.19
N ALA A 349 13.19 -19.03 -5.10
CA ALA A 349 13.62 -20.34 -5.58
C ALA A 349 14.33 -21.17 -4.48
N SER A 350 14.94 -20.53 -3.48
CA SER A 350 15.57 -21.21 -2.34
C SER A 350 14.56 -21.68 -1.29
N LEU A 351 13.33 -21.13 -1.30
CA LEU A 351 12.25 -21.48 -0.37
C LEU A 351 11.36 -22.58 -0.94
N ASP A 352 10.75 -23.35 -0.10
CA ASP A 352 9.70 -24.30 -0.48
C ASP A 352 8.32 -23.64 -0.46
N VAL A 353 8.08 -22.76 0.51
CA VAL A 353 6.81 -22.07 0.69
C VAL A 353 7.06 -20.65 1.21
N LEU A 354 6.39 -19.68 0.62
CA LEU A 354 6.29 -18.33 1.18
C LEU A 354 5.10 -18.26 2.13
N VAL A 355 5.27 -17.67 3.32
CA VAL A 355 4.18 -17.45 4.28
C VAL A 355 3.89 -15.96 4.39
N VAL A 356 2.61 -15.58 4.19
CA VAL A 356 2.12 -14.19 4.26
C VAL A 356 1.00 -14.11 5.30
N PRO A 357 1.36 -14.06 6.60
CA PRO A 357 0.43 -14.20 7.72
C PRO A 357 -0.17 -12.87 8.17
N SER A 358 -0.37 -11.92 7.24
CA SER A 358 -0.88 -10.59 7.55
C SER A 358 -2.23 -10.64 8.26
N ILE A 359 -2.38 -9.83 9.31
CA ILE A 359 -3.60 -9.73 10.13
C ILE A 359 -4.46 -8.51 9.80
N TRP A 360 -4.17 -7.84 8.68
CA TRP A 360 -4.89 -6.67 8.18
C TRP A 360 -5.30 -6.86 6.72
N TYR A 361 -6.13 -5.94 6.22
CA TYR A 361 -6.48 -5.93 4.78
C TYR A 361 -5.26 -5.56 3.94
N GLU A 362 -4.62 -6.56 3.36
CA GLU A 362 -3.71 -6.32 2.24
C GLU A 362 -4.54 -5.99 1.00
N ASN A 363 -4.12 -4.99 0.24
CA ASN A 363 -4.73 -4.75 -1.07
C ASN A 363 -4.35 -5.90 -2.01
N THR A 364 -3.07 -5.99 -2.38
CA THR A 364 -2.48 -7.19 -2.98
C THR A 364 -0.97 -7.15 -2.76
N PRO A 365 -0.40 -8.01 -1.91
CA PRO A 365 1.03 -8.03 -1.69
C PRO A 365 1.79 -8.48 -2.94
N LEU A 366 2.67 -7.63 -3.49
CA LEU A 366 3.48 -7.96 -4.68
C LEU A 366 4.32 -9.22 -4.47
N VAL A 367 4.74 -9.50 -3.23
CA VAL A 367 5.52 -10.69 -2.90
C VAL A 367 4.77 -11.99 -3.21
N ILE A 368 3.42 -12.00 -3.14
CA ILE A 368 2.62 -13.17 -3.55
C ILE A 368 2.75 -13.39 -5.05
N TYR A 369 2.66 -12.34 -5.86
CA TYR A 369 2.87 -12.46 -7.30
C TYR A 369 4.31 -12.90 -7.63
N SER A 370 5.31 -12.37 -6.92
CA SER A 370 6.69 -12.80 -7.08
C SER A 370 6.86 -14.28 -6.74
N ALA A 371 6.23 -14.76 -5.67
CA ALA A 371 6.23 -16.18 -5.31
C ALA A 371 5.56 -17.05 -6.39
N GLN A 372 4.40 -16.63 -6.90
CA GLN A 372 3.72 -17.32 -8.00
C GLN A 372 4.57 -17.39 -9.27
N ALA A 373 5.27 -16.31 -9.62
CA ALA A 373 6.20 -16.28 -10.75
C ALA A 373 7.38 -17.23 -10.56
N ALA A 374 7.87 -17.39 -9.32
CA ALA A 374 8.94 -18.33 -8.96
C ALA A 374 8.42 -19.77 -8.80
N GLY A 375 7.13 -20.04 -8.99
CA GLY A 375 6.52 -21.33 -8.67
C GLY A 375 6.60 -21.67 -7.19
N CYS A 376 6.75 -20.70 -6.29
CA CYS A 376 6.79 -20.88 -4.85
C CYS A 376 5.36 -20.81 -4.29
N PRO A 377 4.78 -21.91 -3.77
CA PRO A 377 3.46 -21.91 -3.15
C PRO A 377 3.39 -20.93 -2.00
N VAL A 378 2.19 -20.40 -1.75
CA VAL A 378 1.97 -19.41 -0.71
C VAL A 378 1.01 -19.96 0.35
N ILE A 379 1.38 -19.82 1.63
CA ILE A 379 0.43 -19.89 2.74
C ILE A 379 0.09 -18.46 3.11
N ALA A 380 -1.19 -18.08 3.05
CA ALA A 380 -1.61 -16.72 3.37
C ALA A 380 -2.82 -16.68 4.30
N SER A 381 -2.97 -15.58 5.03
CA SER A 381 -4.21 -15.32 5.76
C SER A 381 -5.39 -15.20 4.79
N ASN A 382 -6.52 -15.82 5.12
CA ASN A 382 -7.77 -15.72 4.36
C ASN A 382 -8.41 -14.35 4.59
N LEU A 383 -7.76 -13.31 4.07
CA LEU A 383 -8.14 -11.92 4.33
C LEU A 383 -7.77 -10.99 3.18
N GLY A 384 -8.70 -10.11 2.81
CA GLY A 384 -8.44 -9.02 1.86
C GLY A 384 -8.01 -9.53 0.48
N GLY A 385 -7.09 -8.79 -0.15
CA GLY A 385 -6.58 -9.14 -1.49
C GLY A 385 -5.73 -10.41 -1.54
N MET A 386 -5.26 -10.93 -0.38
CA MET A 386 -4.53 -12.20 -0.35
C MET A 386 -5.41 -13.37 -0.80
N SER A 387 -6.66 -13.44 -0.29
CA SER A 387 -7.61 -14.49 -0.66
C SER A 387 -8.18 -14.36 -2.07
N GLU A 388 -7.92 -13.24 -2.76
CA GLU A 388 -8.28 -13.08 -4.18
C GLU A 388 -7.24 -13.70 -5.12
N VAL A 389 -5.98 -13.78 -4.69
CA VAL A 389 -4.86 -14.24 -5.50
C VAL A 389 -4.31 -15.60 -5.08
N VAL A 390 -4.52 -15.98 -3.81
CA VAL A 390 -4.22 -17.31 -3.29
C VAL A 390 -5.51 -18.13 -3.26
N ARG A 391 -5.61 -19.13 -4.13
CA ARG A 391 -6.73 -20.07 -4.17
C ARG A 391 -6.38 -21.29 -3.34
N HIS A 392 -7.18 -21.52 -2.26
CA HIS A 392 -6.95 -22.61 -1.33
C HIS A 392 -6.94 -23.96 -2.06
N ASN A 393 -5.92 -24.77 -1.80
CA ASN A 393 -5.68 -26.08 -2.42
C ASN A 393 -5.34 -26.09 -3.92
N ASP A 394 -5.22 -24.94 -4.57
CA ASP A 394 -4.85 -24.83 -5.99
C ASP A 394 -3.42 -24.25 -6.14
N ASN A 395 -3.22 -22.97 -5.83
CA ASN A 395 -1.91 -22.31 -5.94
C ASN A 395 -1.30 -21.92 -4.58
N GLY A 396 -1.92 -22.36 -3.49
CA GLY A 396 -1.49 -22.10 -2.13
C GLY A 396 -2.50 -22.60 -1.10
N LEU A 397 -2.29 -22.22 0.14
CA LEU A 397 -3.16 -22.56 1.26
C LEU A 397 -3.56 -21.30 2.01
N LEU A 398 -4.82 -21.25 2.44
CA LEU A 398 -5.36 -20.15 3.23
C LEU A 398 -5.66 -20.61 4.65
N PHE A 399 -5.43 -19.76 5.64
CA PHE A 399 -5.75 -19.97 7.04
C PHE A 399 -6.41 -18.76 7.66
N SER A 400 -7.09 -18.93 8.78
CA SER A 400 -7.79 -17.84 9.48
C SER A 400 -6.78 -16.80 10.02
N PRO A 401 -6.98 -15.48 9.81
CA PRO A 401 -6.04 -14.46 10.24
C PRO A 401 -5.73 -14.57 11.74
N GLY A 402 -4.43 -14.63 12.08
CA GLY A 402 -3.96 -14.75 13.46
C GLY A 402 -4.10 -16.15 14.08
N ALA A 403 -4.61 -17.15 13.38
CA ALA A 403 -4.81 -18.50 13.90
C ALA A 403 -3.49 -19.30 13.91
N VAL A 404 -2.70 -19.13 14.96
CA VAL A 404 -1.39 -19.78 15.15
C VAL A 404 -1.48 -21.31 15.00
N SER A 405 -2.45 -21.95 15.66
CA SER A 405 -2.61 -23.42 15.63
C SER A 405 -2.98 -23.96 14.25
N GLU A 406 -3.81 -23.24 13.50
CA GLU A 406 -4.17 -23.61 12.12
C GLU A 406 -2.94 -23.51 11.20
N LEU A 407 -2.18 -22.41 11.30
CA LEU A 407 -0.95 -22.25 10.55
C LEU A 407 0.09 -23.32 10.88
N ALA A 408 0.26 -23.64 12.16
CA ALA A 408 1.16 -24.71 12.60
C ALA A 408 0.75 -26.07 12.01
N SER A 409 -0.55 -26.40 12.03
CA SER A 409 -1.08 -27.64 11.45
C SER A 409 -0.80 -27.74 9.94
N ILE A 410 -1.02 -26.65 9.19
CA ILE A 410 -0.73 -26.58 7.76
C ILE A 410 0.77 -26.81 7.50
N ILE A 411 1.64 -26.14 8.26
CA ILE A 411 3.09 -26.26 8.12
C ILE A 411 3.54 -27.71 8.40
N ALA A 412 3.06 -28.32 9.49
CA ALA A 412 3.37 -29.71 9.83
C ALA A 412 2.92 -30.71 8.74
N GLN A 413 1.74 -30.50 8.14
CA GLN A 413 1.25 -31.33 7.04
C GLN A 413 2.18 -31.22 5.81
N LEU A 414 2.62 -30.01 5.45
CA LEU A 414 3.53 -29.80 4.31
C LEU A 414 4.93 -30.36 4.58
N ALA A 415 5.41 -30.28 5.83
CA ALA A 415 6.70 -30.88 6.23
C ALA A 415 6.70 -32.40 6.03
N ARG A 416 5.57 -33.06 6.31
CA ARG A 416 5.40 -34.51 6.16
C ARG A 416 5.00 -34.95 4.74
N ASN A 417 4.43 -34.05 3.94
CA ASN A 417 3.98 -34.34 2.57
C ASN A 417 4.57 -33.32 1.57
N ARG A 418 5.80 -33.58 1.14
CA ARG A 418 6.55 -32.71 0.21
C ARG A 418 5.95 -32.71 -1.20
N GLU A 419 5.28 -33.79 -1.59
CA GLU A 419 4.59 -33.86 -2.88
C GLU A 419 3.47 -32.82 -2.97
N ARG A 420 2.77 -32.55 -1.86
CA ARG A 420 1.74 -31.50 -1.81
C ARG A 420 2.31 -30.12 -2.12
N VAL A 421 3.51 -29.80 -1.62
CA VAL A 421 4.21 -28.55 -1.96
C VAL A 421 4.44 -28.44 -3.47
N TRP A 422 4.87 -29.55 -4.09
CA TRP A 422 5.10 -29.59 -5.54
C TRP A 422 3.82 -29.43 -6.36
N GLN A 423 2.73 -30.05 -5.95
CA GLN A 423 1.43 -29.90 -6.60
C GLN A 423 0.97 -28.44 -6.60
N LEU A 424 1.11 -27.75 -5.47
CA LEU A 424 0.75 -26.33 -5.31
C LEU A 424 1.65 -25.40 -6.13
N SER A 425 2.88 -25.81 -6.46
CA SER A 425 3.85 -25.00 -7.21
C SER A 425 3.54 -24.85 -8.70
N ARG A 426 2.65 -25.68 -9.24
CA ARG A 426 2.34 -25.74 -10.69
C ARG A 426 1.32 -24.72 -11.18
N ALA A 427 0.70 -23.97 -10.27
CA ALA A 427 -0.42 -23.11 -10.61
C ALA A 427 0.03 -21.70 -11.04
N ASN A 428 -0.72 -21.16 -11.99
CA ASN A 428 -0.83 -19.81 -12.55
C ASN A 428 0.37 -18.84 -12.49
N LYS A 429 0.77 -18.36 -13.66
CA LYS A 429 1.67 -17.22 -13.79
C LYS A 429 0.89 -15.90 -13.52
N PRO A 430 1.43 -14.98 -12.72
CA PRO A 430 0.86 -13.65 -12.54
C PRO A 430 0.96 -12.83 -13.83
N LYS A 431 0.20 -11.71 -13.89
CA LYS A 431 0.31 -10.75 -15.00
C LYS A 431 1.74 -10.17 -15.06
N SER A 432 2.32 -10.12 -16.24
CA SER A 432 3.62 -9.48 -16.43
C SER A 432 3.50 -7.96 -16.34
N ILE A 433 4.59 -7.28 -15.95
CA ILE A 433 4.65 -5.80 -15.98
C ILE A 433 4.50 -5.28 -17.42
N SER A 434 4.94 -6.04 -18.42
CA SER A 434 4.78 -5.70 -19.83
C SER A 434 3.31 -5.68 -20.25
N ASP A 435 2.53 -6.69 -19.85
CA ASP A 435 1.10 -6.75 -20.18
C ASP A 435 0.31 -5.70 -19.39
N TYR A 436 0.69 -5.45 -18.14
CA TYR A 436 0.12 -4.36 -17.34
C TYR A 436 0.39 -2.99 -17.99
N ALA A 437 1.61 -2.72 -18.42
CA ALA A 437 1.95 -1.45 -19.08
C ALA A 437 1.28 -1.29 -20.46
N LYS A 438 1.04 -2.38 -21.22
CA LYS A 438 0.23 -2.33 -22.45
C LYS A 438 -1.22 -1.94 -22.15
N GLU A 439 -1.81 -2.54 -21.12
CA GLU A 439 -3.15 -2.18 -20.66
C GLU A 439 -3.20 -0.69 -20.26
N LEU A 440 -2.22 -0.21 -19.47
CA LEU A 440 -2.13 1.20 -19.12
C LEU A 440 -2.02 2.10 -20.35
N THR A 441 -1.17 1.74 -21.32
CA THR A 441 -0.99 2.50 -22.57
C THR A 441 -2.32 2.63 -23.35
N GLN A 442 -3.11 1.55 -23.40
CA GLN A 442 -4.44 1.59 -24.02
C GLN A 442 -5.39 2.51 -23.26
N VAL A 443 -5.42 2.40 -21.92
CA VAL A 443 -6.24 3.27 -21.07
C VAL A 443 -5.85 4.75 -21.26
N TYR A 444 -4.56 5.07 -21.32
CA TYR A 444 -4.09 6.44 -21.56
C TYR A 444 -4.53 6.97 -22.92
N ALA A 445 -4.40 6.16 -23.97
CA ALA A 445 -4.83 6.55 -25.31
C ALA A 445 -6.34 6.84 -25.36
N ASP A 446 -7.15 6.00 -24.71
CA ASP A 446 -8.61 6.14 -24.71
C ASP A 446 -9.06 7.42 -23.98
N ILE A 447 -8.53 7.70 -22.78
CA ILE A 447 -8.91 8.92 -22.04
C ILE A 447 -8.42 10.20 -22.72
N VAL A 448 -7.25 10.18 -23.36
CA VAL A 448 -6.74 11.33 -24.15
C VAL A 448 -7.65 11.59 -25.34
N ARG A 449 -8.08 10.53 -26.06
CA ARG A 449 -9.02 10.66 -27.18
C ARG A 449 -10.35 11.22 -26.71
N GLN A 450 -10.96 10.67 -25.68
CA GLN A 450 -12.24 11.12 -25.12
C GLN A 450 -12.19 12.60 -24.72
N LYS A 451 -11.11 13.06 -24.06
CA LYS A 451 -10.97 14.48 -23.69
C LYS A 451 -10.80 15.41 -24.88
N ARG A 452 -10.15 14.96 -25.96
CA ARG A 452 -10.04 15.76 -27.20
C ARG A 452 -11.41 15.92 -27.88
N GLU A 453 -12.19 14.83 -27.98
CA GLU A 453 -13.52 14.84 -28.54
C GLU A 453 -14.46 15.80 -27.80
N VAL A 454 -14.46 15.77 -26.46
CA VAL A 454 -15.24 16.70 -25.64
C VAL A 454 -14.82 18.15 -25.85
N ARG A 455 -13.50 18.43 -25.99
CA ARG A 455 -13.01 19.80 -26.26
C ARG A 455 -13.36 20.33 -27.65
N CYS A 456 -13.50 19.45 -28.65
CA CYS A 456 -13.88 19.85 -29.99
C CYS A 456 -15.39 20.02 -30.13
N ALA A 457 -16.18 19.50 -29.19
CA ALA A 457 -17.65 19.59 -29.21
C ALA A 457 -18.20 20.81 -28.43
N VAL A 458 -17.36 21.53 -27.71
CA VAL A 458 -17.63 22.80 -26.99
C VAL A 458 -16.97 23.97 -27.71
#